data_738141c631e691572c4f8fc005e5f14c
#
_entry.id   738141c631e691572c4f8fc005e5f14c
#
_cell.length_a   1.000
_cell.length_b   1.000
_cell.length_c   1.000
_cell.angle_alpha   90.00
_cell.angle_beta   90.00
_cell.angle_gamma   90.00
#
_symmetry.space_group_name_H-M   'P 1'
#
loop_
_entity.id
_entity.type
_entity.pdbx_description
1 polymer ?
#
loop_
_entity_poly.entity_id
_entity_poly.type
_entity_poly.pdbx_seq_one_letter_code
_entity_poly.pdbx_strand_id
1 'polypeptide(L)'
;MPKMFREAYWDEPLLKDLSRPGRVGMTPPSDPAMSRRAPNPTSLIPASMRGQPPNLPELSELQVLRHFNRLSQMNFSVELGMYPLGSCTMKYNPKVSEMVAGMDAIKQAHPLQPAETVQGLLSIFYELERMLSEITGMSRFSLSTAAGAQGEFAGVLMIRKYQSLHGGSKRDEILVPDSAHGTNPASAAMAGYKVVKVPSDGSGQVRARAVKDLAGERTAGMMFTVPNTLGLFETEVSEVCAAVHDAGGLMYYDGANMNALLGRVRPGDMGFDVVHLNLHKTFATPHGGGGPGAGPVGVCRKLADYLPVPVVSKKGGKYFLDGGLEHTIGPLKGFVGNSAILLRAYVYIRLLGSSGLSNVSSLAVLAANYLWKSLDSEAFQASHGKELRRKHEAVVSVQGRQPGAALKVAKAILDYGMHAPTVYFPLIVNEALMIEPTESEPMEMLDEYAAALNQVHRSLEAGTLEEVPRNTSVGKVDEVKASHPMTLRVHW
;
A
#
# COMPACT_ATOMS: atom_id res chain seq x y z
N MET A 1 3.84 18.31 28.63
CA MET A 1 4.14 18.92 27.33
C MET A 1 4.84 17.88 26.47
N PRO A 2 4.46 17.71 25.20
CA PRO A 2 5.19 16.82 24.30
C PRO A 2 6.66 17.21 24.25
N LYS A 3 7.55 16.20 24.18
CA LYS A 3 8.99 16.44 24.13
C LYS A 3 9.38 16.96 22.77
N MET A 4 10.21 18.00 22.72
CA MET A 4 10.83 18.43 21.47
C MET A 4 11.86 17.39 21.03
N PHE A 5 11.90 17.14 19.75
CA PHE A 5 12.78 16.18 19.08
C PHE A 5 13.79 16.96 18.22
N ARG A 6 14.97 16.39 18.03
CA ARG A 6 15.94 16.83 17.02
C ARG A 6 16.47 15.61 16.31
N GLU A 7 16.27 15.55 15.01
CA GLU A 7 16.76 14.48 14.17
C GLU A 7 18.29 14.51 14.05
N ALA A 8 18.90 13.35 13.83
CA ALA A 8 20.32 13.27 13.49
C ALA A 8 20.58 14.07 12.21
N TYR A 9 21.63 14.84 12.18
CA TYR A 9 22.04 15.63 11.03
C TYR A 9 23.47 15.28 10.61
N TRP A 10 23.60 14.98 9.32
CA TRP A 10 24.88 14.77 8.65
C TRP A 10 24.88 15.64 7.40
N ASP A 11 25.93 16.46 7.23
CA ASP A 11 26.21 17.12 5.97
C ASP A 11 26.81 16.11 5.01
N GLU A 12 25.97 15.20 4.49
CA GLU A 12 26.41 14.06 3.72
C GLU A 12 26.45 14.40 2.24
N PRO A 13 27.64 14.41 1.61
CA PRO A 13 27.79 14.73 0.20
C PRO A 13 27.26 13.60 -0.69
N LEU A 14 27.05 13.91 -1.97
CA LEU A 14 26.68 12.88 -2.95
C LEU A 14 27.85 11.90 -3.16
N LEU A 15 27.55 10.65 -3.51
CA LEU A 15 28.58 9.64 -3.77
C LEU A 15 29.58 10.08 -4.84
N LYS A 16 29.14 10.83 -5.86
CA LYS A 16 30.03 11.37 -6.88
C LYS A 16 31.09 12.33 -6.32
N ASP A 17 30.72 13.11 -5.30
CA ASP A 17 31.63 14.09 -4.69
C ASP A 17 32.69 13.39 -3.80
N LEU A 18 32.35 12.20 -3.31
CA LEU A 18 33.26 11.31 -2.56
C LEU A 18 34.16 10.48 -3.45
N SER A 19 33.86 10.37 -4.75
CA SER A 19 34.60 9.55 -5.70
C SER A 19 36.05 10.01 -5.84
N ARG A 20 36.97 9.05 -5.95
CA ARG A 20 38.38 9.30 -6.27
C ARG A 20 38.85 8.21 -7.20
N PRO A 21 39.55 8.55 -8.32
CA PRO A 21 40.05 7.59 -9.27
C PRO A 21 40.89 6.50 -8.61
N GLY A 22 40.69 5.26 -9.02
CA GLY A 22 41.40 4.10 -8.52
C GLY A 22 40.93 3.52 -7.19
N ARG A 23 39.89 4.09 -6.56
CA ARG A 23 39.28 3.46 -5.38
C ARG A 23 38.42 2.29 -5.81
N VAL A 24 38.61 1.17 -5.13
CA VAL A 24 37.87 -0.08 -5.38
C VAL A 24 37.12 -0.48 -4.12
N GLY A 25 35.86 -0.85 -4.28
CA GLY A 25 35.03 -1.46 -3.26
C GLY A 25 35.30 -2.97 -3.14
N MET A 26 34.23 -3.75 -3.00
CA MET A 26 34.32 -5.20 -3.03
C MET A 26 34.48 -5.67 -4.49
N THR A 27 35.55 -6.42 -4.76
CA THR A 27 35.71 -7.12 -6.05
C THR A 27 35.20 -8.54 -5.89
N PRO A 28 34.20 -8.98 -6.69
CA PRO A 28 33.79 -10.36 -6.69
C PRO A 28 34.95 -11.30 -6.93
N PRO A 29 35.04 -12.45 -6.24
CA PRO A 29 36.11 -13.41 -6.52
C PRO A 29 36.02 -13.85 -7.98
N SER A 30 37.14 -13.73 -8.69
CA SER A 30 37.27 -14.18 -10.07
C SER A 30 37.94 -15.56 -10.10
N ASP A 31 37.34 -16.52 -10.77
CA ASP A 31 38.00 -17.76 -11.11
C ASP A 31 38.91 -17.52 -12.33
N PRO A 32 40.23 -17.66 -12.19
CA PRO A 32 41.14 -17.48 -13.31
C PRO A 32 40.90 -18.43 -14.51
N ALA A 33 40.28 -19.59 -14.26
CA ALA A 33 39.87 -20.52 -15.30
C ALA A 33 38.64 -20.01 -16.07
N MET A 34 37.68 -19.40 -15.38
CA MET A 34 36.52 -18.75 -15.99
C MET A 34 36.94 -17.51 -16.79
N SER A 35 37.80 -16.66 -16.22
CA SER A 35 38.34 -15.47 -16.93
C SER A 35 39.08 -15.79 -18.20
N ARG A 36 39.75 -16.95 -18.27
CA ARG A 36 40.42 -17.43 -19.47
C ARG A 36 39.49 -18.00 -20.54
N ARG A 37 38.32 -18.52 -20.13
CA ARG A 37 37.32 -19.13 -21.02
C ARG A 37 36.23 -18.12 -21.47
N ALA A 38 35.96 -17.09 -20.67
CA ALA A 38 35.01 -16.07 -21.04
C ALA A 38 35.58 -15.13 -22.08
N PRO A 39 34.98 -14.99 -23.25
CA PRO A 39 35.38 -13.98 -24.21
C PRO A 39 35.22 -12.60 -23.58
N ASN A 40 36.12 -11.67 -23.90
CA ASN A 40 35.97 -10.29 -23.46
C ASN A 40 34.60 -9.76 -23.92
N PRO A 41 33.71 -9.34 -23.01
CA PRO A 41 32.40 -8.86 -23.40
C PRO A 41 32.42 -7.77 -24.46
N THR A 42 33.48 -6.96 -24.48
CA THR A 42 33.66 -5.90 -25.49
C THR A 42 33.91 -6.44 -26.89
N SER A 43 34.38 -7.69 -27.05
CA SER A 43 34.55 -8.32 -28.36
C SER A 43 33.25 -8.92 -28.91
N LEU A 44 32.26 -9.16 -28.06
CA LEU A 44 30.98 -9.75 -28.43
C LEU A 44 29.94 -8.72 -28.91
N ILE A 45 30.14 -7.45 -28.58
CA ILE A 45 29.21 -6.37 -28.93
C ILE A 45 29.87 -5.49 -30.00
N PRO A 46 29.26 -5.30 -31.19
CA PRO A 46 29.76 -4.41 -32.21
C PRO A 46 30.08 -3.01 -31.68
N ALA A 47 31.15 -2.40 -32.12
CA ALA A 47 31.56 -1.06 -31.66
C ALA A 47 30.47 0.01 -31.84
N SER A 48 29.66 -0.11 -32.90
CA SER A 48 28.51 0.77 -33.17
C SER A 48 27.40 0.65 -32.18
N MET A 49 27.33 -0.43 -31.40
CA MET A 49 26.32 -0.69 -30.37
C MET A 49 26.85 -0.43 -28.95
N ARG A 50 28.11 -0.03 -28.80
CA ARG A 50 28.72 0.26 -27.51
C ARG A 50 28.73 1.76 -27.25
N GLY A 51 28.07 2.18 -26.16
CA GLY A 51 28.21 3.52 -25.60
C GLY A 51 29.50 3.69 -24.79
N GLN A 52 29.70 4.88 -24.27
CA GLN A 52 30.75 5.13 -23.27
C GLN A 52 30.44 4.34 -21.99
N PRO A 53 31.43 3.85 -21.25
CA PRO A 53 31.21 3.27 -19.93
C PRO A 53 30.45 4.26 -19.02
N PRO A 54 29.56 3.77 -18.17
CA PRO A 54 28.88 4.66 -17.23
C PRO A 54 29.89 5.28 -16.27
N ASN A 55 29.76 6.58 -16.03
CA ASN A 55 30.61 7.32 -15.08
C ASN A 55 30.12 7.04 -13.63
N LEU A 56 30.43 5.84 -13.11
CA LEU A 56 30.10 5.44 -11.76
C LEU A 56 31.13 5.96 -10.76
N PRO A 57 30.68 6.33 -9.52
CA PRO A 57 31.61 6.76 -8.47
C PRO A 57 32.55 5.62 -8.04
N GLU A 58 33.85 5.92 -7.94
CA GLU A 58 34.84 5.01 -7.41
C GLU A 58 35.05 5.21 -5.92
N LEU A 59 34.54 4.27 -5.10
CA LEU A 59 34.47 4.35 -3.66
C LEU A 59 34.90 3.03 -3.01
N SER A 60 35.42 3.10 -1.77
CA SER A 60 35.60 1.91 -0.97
C SER A 60 34.27 1.44 -0.36
N GLU A 61 34.18 0.15 -0.05
CA GLU A 61 33.03 -0.44 0.65
C GLU A 61 32.67 0.35 1.93
N LEU A 62 33.67 0.70 2.72
CA LEU A 62 33.47 1.46 3.95
C LEU A 62 32.85 2.84 3.71
N GLN A 63 33.22 3.53 2.64
CA GLN A 63 32.62 4.84 2.29
C GLN A 63 31.15 4.69 1.93
N VAL A 64 30.83 3.69 1.11
CA VAL A 64 29.44 3.39 0.73
C VAL A 64 28.60 3.03 1.96
N LEU A 65 29.11 2.16 2.83
CA LEU A 65 28.44 1.76 4.07
C LEU A 65 28.17 2.96 4.99
N ARG A 66 29.17 3.81 5.22
CA ARG A 66 29.03 5.00 6.05
C ARG A 66 28.03 6.00 5.46
N HIS A 67 28.06 6.22 4.17
CA HIS A 67 27.14 7.11 3.46
C HIS A 67 25.69 6.68 3.71
N PHE A 68 25.34 5.44 3.39
CA PHE A 68 23.98 4.97 3.57
C PHE A 68 23.54 4.84 5.04
N ASN A 69 24.45 4.51 5.97
CA ASN A 69 24.14 4.51 7.40
C ASN A 69 23.81 5.92 7.92
N ARG A 70 24.51 6.96 7.49
CA ARG A 70 24.22 8.35 7.84
C ARG A 70 22.88 8.80 7.26
N LEU A 71 22.61 8.47 5.99
CA LEU A 71 21.31 8.75 5.39
C LEU A 71 20.17 8.04 6.12
N SER A 72 20.37 6.79 6.57
CA SER A 72 19.36 6.06 7.30
C SER A 72 19.02 6.68 8.68
N GLN A 73 20.01 7.31 9.33
CA GLN A 73 19.80 8.04 10.59
C GLN A 73 18.99 9.34 10.40
N MET A 74 18.98 9.89 9.19
CA MET A 74 18.20 11.07 8.81
C MET A 74 16.83 10.69 8.21
N ASN A 75 16.39 9.46 8.42
CA ASN A 75 15.13 8.97 7.88
C ASN A 75 14.21 8.45 8.99
N PHE A 76 12.90 8.58 8.80
CA PHE A 76 11.92 8.13 9.77
C PHE A 76 11.49 6.68 9.48
N SER A 77 11.21 5.92 10.55
CA SER A 77 10.66 4.57 10.44
C SER A 77 9.66 4.29 11.55
N VAL A 78 8.78 3.31 11.33
CA VAL A 78 7.82 2.81 12.33
C VAL A 78 8.48 2.30 13.63
N GLU A 79 9.79 2.05 13.62
CA GLU A 79 10.56 1.62 14.79
C GLU A 79 11.09 2.80 15.62
N LEU A 80 11.05 4.02 15.08
CA LEU A 80 11.49 5.24 15.76
C LEU A 80 10.34 5.97 16.44
N GLY A 81 9.11 5.83 15.94
CA GLY A 81 7.94 6.50 16.48
C GLY A 81 6.68 6.21 15.70
N MET A 82 5.57 6.79 16.14
CA MET A 82 4.29 6.64 15.50
C MET A 82 4.31 7.14 14.06
N TYR A 83 3.79 6.31 13.15
CA TYR A 83 3.72 6.57 11.71
C TYR A 83 2.25 6.57 11.24
N PRO A 84 1.46 7.61 11.56
CA PRO A 84 0.01 7.59 11.42
C PRO A 84 -0.47 7.98 10.02
N LEU A 85 0.27 7.61 8.98
CA LEU A 85 -0.03 7.96 7.60
C LEU A 85 -1.31 7.25 7.15
N GLY A 86 -2.42 7.98 7.11
CA GLY A 86 -3.72 7.45 6.72
C GLY A 86 -3.73 6.85 5.33
N SER A 87 -4.57 5.84 5.14
CA SER A 87 -4.65 5.02 3.92
C SER A 87 -3.41 4.13 3.65
N CYS A 88 -2.41 4.12 4.54
CA CYS A 88 -1.16 3.36 4.37
C CYS A 88 -0.99 2.22 5.37
N THR A 89 -1.71 2.23 6.50
CA THR A 89 -1.61 1.21 7.56
C THR A 89 -0.15 0.89 7.93
N MET A 90 0.58 1.93 8.37
CA MET A 90 2.00 1.83 8.71
C MET A 90 2.18 1.22 10.10
N LYS A 91 1.85 -0.06 10.26
CA LYS A 91 1.97 -0.76 11.52
C LYS A 91 3.32 -1.44 11.71
N TYR A 92 3.65 -1.77 12.95
CA TYR A 92 4.83 -2.55 13.29
C TYR A 92 4.88 -3.89 12.54
N ASN A 93 6.05 -4.21 12.01
CA ASN A 93 6.32 -5.50 11.35
C ASN A 93 6.99 -6.46 12.35
N PRO A 94 6.33 -7.58 12.72
CA PRO A 94 6.89 -8.50 13.72
C PRO A 94 8.24 -9.07 13.32
N LYS A 95 9.25 -8.98 14.19
CA LYS A 95 10.62 -9.44 13.91
C LYS A 95 10.71 -10.95 13.64
N VAL A 96 9.79 -11.74 14.18
CA VAL A 96 9.70 -13.17 13.84
C VAL A 96 9.46 -13.40 12.35
N SER A 97 8.68 -12.54 11.68
CA SER A 97 8.47 -12.62 10.24
C SER A 97 9.77 -12.38 9.46
N GLU A 98 10.61 -11.43 9.94
CA GLU A 98 11.94 -11.16 9.37
C GLU A 98 12.89 -12.34 9.60
N MET A 99 12.90 -12.91 10.81
CA MET A 99 13.73 -14.07 11.13
C MET A 99 13.42 -15.27 10.22
N VAL A 100 12.13 -15.59 10.04
CA VAL A 100 11.72 -16.70 9.18
C VAL A 100 12.05 -16.41 7.72
N ALA A 101 11.76 -15.21 7.22
CA ALA A 101 12.11 -14.83 5.84
C ALA A 101 13.64 -14.81 5.60
N GLY A 102 14.43 -14.59 6.66
CA GLY A 102 15.89 -14.60 6.65
C GLY A 102 16.54 -15.99 6.69
N MET A 103 15.78 -17.10 6.88
CA MET A 103 16.33 -18.45 6.92
C MET A 103 16.94 -18.85 5.56
N ASP A 104 18.07 -19.55 5.57
CA ASP A 104 18.79 -19.92 4.33
C ASP A 104 17.94 -20.78 3.40
N ALA A 105 17.18 -21.72 3.95
CA ALA A 105 16.25 -22.54 3.16
C ALA A 105 15.20 -21.73 2.38
N ILE A 106 14.86 -20.54 2.88
CA ILE A 106 13.91 -19.62 2.23
C ILE A 106 14.64 -18.71 1.22
N LYS A 107 15.77 -18.11 1.62
CA LYS A 107 16.54 -17.21 0.76
C LYS A 107 17.09 -17.89 -0.50
N GLN A 108 17.39 -19.18 -0.40
CA GLN A 108 17.93 -19.97 -1.51
C GLN A 108 16.85 -20.63 -2.38
N ALA A 109 15.57 -20.59 -1.96
CA ALA A 109 14.46 -21.15 -2.72
C ALA A 109 13.87 -20.11 -3.67
N HIS A 110 13.72 -20.48 -4.95
CA HIS A 110 13.03 -19.67 -5.94
C HIS A 110 11.75 -20.39 -6.41
N PRO A 111 10.56 -19.78 -6.41
CA PRO A 111 9.30 -20.47 -6.72
C PRO A 111 9.22 -21.05 -8.14
N LEU A 112 10.03 -20.58 -9.07
CA LEU A 112 10.12 -21.10 -10.45
C LEU A 112 11.16 -22.21 -10.63
N GLN A 113 11.80 -22.70 -9.55
CA GLN A 113 12.58 -23.93 -9.60
C GLN A 113 11.68 -25.13 -9.93
N PRO A 114 12.23 -26.28 -10.34
CA PRO A 114 11.45 -27.50 -10.50
C PRO A 114 10.58 -27.76 -9.26
N ALA A 115 9.30 -27.99 -9.47
CA ALA A 115 8.30 -28.00 -8.38
C ALA A 115 8.66 -28.99 -7.26
N GLU A 116 9.30 -30.12 -7.61
CA GLU A 116 9.76 -31.15 -6.66
C GLU A 116 10.80 -30.62 -5.66
N THR A 117 11.55 -29.59 -6.01
CA THR A 117 12.60 -29.00 -5.15
C THR A 117 12.06 -27.92 -4.21
N VAL A 118 10.86 -27.40 -4.45
CA VAL A 118 10.26 -26.26 -3.71
C VAL A 118 8.88 -26.59 -3.14
N GLN A 119 8.59 -27.85 -2.88
CA GLN A 119 7.28 -28.29 -2.34
C GLN A 119 6.89 -27.59 -1.05
N GLY A 120 7.85 -27.33 -0.14
CA GLY A 120 7.62 -26.57 1.09
C GLY A 120 7.15 -25.15 0.83
N LEU A 121 7.82 -24.42 -0.08
CA LEU A 121 7.45 -23.06 -0.46
C LEU A 121 6.08 -23.01 -1.14
N LEU A 122 5.82 -23.92 -2.07
CA LEU A 122 4.53 -24.00 -2.77
C LEU A 122 3.39 -24.39 -1.81
N SER A 123 3.64 -25.24 -0.80
CA SER A 123 2.63 -25.55 0.21
C SER A 123 2.26 -24.33 1.05
N ILE A 124 3.26 -23.49 1.43
CA ILE A 124 3.03 -22.23 2.14
C ILE A 124 2.15 -21.29 1.30
N PHE A 125 2.43 -21.16 0.02
CA PHE A 125 1.63 -20.31 -0.88
C PHE A 125 0.21 -20.84 -1.03
N TYR A 126 0.04 -22.12 -1.19
CA TYR A 126 -1.28 -22.76 -1.25
C TYR A 126 -2.09 -22.55 0.04
N GLU A 127 -1.45 -22.70 1.21
CA GLU A 127 -2.09 -22.42 2.49
C GLU A 127 -2.43 -20.94 2.66
N LEU A 128 -1.53 -20.03 2.26
CA LEU A 128 -1.77 -18.58 2.30
C LEU A 128 -3.00 -18.23 1.44
N GLU A 129 -3.09 -18.76 0.22
CA GLU A 129 -4.26 -18.57 -0.64
C GLU A 129 -5.55 -18.96 0.09
N ARG A 130 -5.57 -20.13 0.73
CA ARG A 130 -6.73 -20.63 1.48
C ARG A 130 -7.06 -19.76 2.70
N MET A 131 -6.05 -19.29 3.42
CA MET A 131 -6.25 -18.37 4.55
C MET A 131 -6.87 -17.06 4.08
N LEU A 132 -6.37 -16.50 2.98
CA LEU A 132 -6.92 -15.26 2.40
C LEU A 132 -8.36 -15.49 1.90
N SER A 133 -8.66 -16.65 1.32
CA SER A 133 -10.01 -17.04 0.91
C SER A 133 -10.96 -17.07 2.11
N GLU A 134 -10.55 -17.70 3.22
CA GLU A 134 -11.36 -17.74 4.44
C GLU A 134 -11.57 -16.36 5.06
N ILE A 135 -10.51 -15.55 5.15
CA ILE A 135 -10.57 -14.19 5.71
C ILE A 135 -11.52 -13.28 4.92
N THR A 136 -11.60 -13.47 3.61
CA THR A 136 -12.36 -12.58 2.72
C THR A 136 -13.69 -13.14 2.24
N GLY A 137 -13.96 -14.44 2.42
CA GLY A 137 -15.11 -15.10 1.85
C GLY A 137 -15.02 -15.33 0.33
N MET A 138 -13.82 -15.16 -0.26
CA MET A 138 -13.59 -15.44 -1.67
C MET A 138 -13.30 -16.91 -1.94
N SER A 139 -13.56 -17.36 -3.17
CA SER A 139 -13.41 -18.77 -3.56
C SER A 139 -11.95 -19.14 -3.82
N ARG A 140 -11.19 -18.25 -4.44
CA ARG A 140 -9.81 -18.50 -4.87
C ARG A 140 -9.02 -17.18 -4.97
N PHE A 141 -7.69 -17.27 -4.79
CA PHE A 141 -6.76 -16.15 -4.93
C PHE A 141 -5.65 -16.44 -5.94
N SER A 142 -5.15 -15.38 -6.58
CA SER A 142 -3.83 -15.35 -7.20
C SER A 142 -2.88 -14.53 -6.33
N LEU A 143 -1.71 -15.06 -6.06
CA LEU A 143 -0.64 -14.38 -5.29
C LEU A 143 0.37 -13.67 -6.20
N SER A 144 0.16 -13.70 -7.52
CA SER A 144 1.16 -13.27 -8.50
C SER A 144 1.31 -11.76 -8.64
N THR A 145 0.37 -10.96 -8.13
CA THR A 145 0.37 -9.49 -8.26
C THR A 145 1.40 -8.82 -7.34
N ALA A 146 2.09 -7.82 -7.86
CA ALA A 146 3.23 -7.19 -7.19
C ALA A 146 2.84 -6.24 -6.05
N ALA A 147 1.69 -5.58 -6.16
CA ALA A 147 1.20 -4.60 -5.20
C ALA A 147 -0.31 -4.38 -5.36
N GLY A 148 -0.93 -3.56 -4.50
CA GLY A 148 -2.36 -3.24 -4.57
C GLY A 148 -2.80 -2.69 -5.92
N ALA A 149 -2.10 -1.70 -6.46
CA ALA A 149 -2.42 -1.11 -7.76
C ALA A 149 -2.42 -2.16 -8.91
N GLN A 150 -1.52 -3.15 -8.87
CA GLN A 150 -1.55 -4.24 -9.84
C GLN A 150 -2.71 -5.21 -9.55
N GLY A 151 -3.06 -5.42 -8.28
CA GLY A 151 -4.27 -6.17 -7.88
C GLY A 151 -5.55 -5.47 -8.33
N GLU A 152 -5.62 -4.14 -8.21
CA GLU A 152 -6.72 -3.33 -8.77
C GLU A 152 -6.85 -3.52 -10.27
N PHE A 153 -5.75 -3.34 -11.00
CA PHE A 153 -5.73 -3.50 -12.45
C PHE A 153 -6.12 -4.92 -12.87
N ALA A 154 -5.60 -5.95 -12.18
CA ALA A 154 -6.00 -7.34 -12.38
C ALA A 154 -7.51 -7.53 -12.21
N GLY A 155 -8.08 -6.97 -11.15
CA GLY A 155 -9.51 -7.05 -10.86
C GLY A 155 -10.36 -6.47 -12.00
N VAL A 156 -10.00 -5.29 -12.47
CA VAL A 156 -10.71 -4.62 -13.56
C VAL A 156 -10.54 -5.37 -14.89
N LEU A 157 -9.34 -5.94 -15.16
CA LEU A 157 -9.13 -6.79 -16.35
C LEU A 157 -9.97 -8.07 -16.31
N MET A 158 -10.14 -8.70 -15.13
CA MET A 158 -11.02 -9.86 -14.96
C MET A 158 -12.48 -9.48 -15.23
N ILE A 159 -12.95 -8.35 -14.72
CA ILE A 159 -14.27 -7.82 -15.01
C ILE A 159 -14.44 -7.65 -16.54
N ARG A 160 -13.46 -7.02 -17.19
CA ARG A 160 -13.49 -6.81 -18.65
C ARG A 160 -13.56 -8.12 -19.42
N LYS A 161 -12.73 -9.09 -19.07
CA LYS A 161 -12.71 -10.41 -19.69
C LYS A 161 -14.04 -11.13 -19.50
N TYR A 162 -14.57 -11.11 -18.29
CA TYR A 162 -15.87 -11.71 -17.97
C TYR A 162 -16.98 -11.09 -18.82
N GLN A 163 -17.10 -9.76 -18.84
CA GLN A 163 -18.12 -9.07 -19.62
C GLN A 163 -18.00 -9.37 -21.12
N SER A 164 -16.79 -9.44 -21.65
CA SER A 164 -16.58 -9.75 -23.07
C SER A 164 -17.06 -11.15 -23.48
N LEU A 165 -16.98 -12.12 -22.57
CA LEU A 165 -17.39 -13.51 -22.80
C LEU A 165 -18.90 -13.76 -22.53
N HIS A 166 -19.55 -12.86 -21.80
CA HIS A 166 -20.96 -13.01 -21.40
C HIS A 166 -21.89 -11.98 -22.06
N GLY A 167 -21.56 -11.56 -23.29
CA GLY A 167 -22.40 -10.64 -24.06
C GLY A 167 -22.37 -9.18 -23.63
N GLY A 168 -21.52 -8.84 -22.66
CA GLY A 168 -21.37 -7.48 -22.11
C GLY A 168 -20.41 -6.58 -22.89
N SER A 169 -20.21 -6.77 -24.21
CA SER A 169 -19.26 -5.98 -25.01
C SER A 169 -19.55 -4.47 -25.04
N LYS A 170 -20.81 -4.08 -24.78
CA LYS A 170 -21.21 -2.67 -24.65
C LYS A 170 -21.00 -2.06 -23.28
N ARG A 171 -20.60 -2.87 -22.27
CA ARG A 171 -20.36 -2.41 -20.92
C ARG A 171 -18.99 -1.78 -20.81
N ASP A 172 -18.94 -0.46 -20.94
CA ASP A 172 -17.72 0.35 -21.03
C ASP A 172 -17.57 1.34 -19.86
N GLU A 173 -18.40 1.21 -18.81
CA GLU A 173 -18.41 2.10 -17.65
C GLU A 173 -18.09 1.34 -16.35
N ILE A 174 -17.24 1.96 -15.50
CA ILE A 174 -17.02 1.57 -14.11
C ILE A 174 -17.47 2.69 -13.19
N LEU A 175 -18.32 2.36 -12.22
CA LEU A 175 -18.75 3.28 -11.17
C LEU A 175 -17.66 3.39 -10.10
N VAL A 176 -17.38 4.61 -9.66
CA VAL A 176 -16.36 4.87 -8.62
C VAL A 176 -16.84 5.99 -7.70
N PRO A 177 -16.86 5.82 -6.37
CA PRO A 177 -17.22 6.89 -5.43
C PRO A 177 -16.33 8.13 -5.58
N ASP A 178 -16.88 9.30 -5.31
CA ASP A 178 -16.15 10.58 -5.32
C ASP A 178 -15.09 10.67 -4.22
N SER A 179 -15.24 9.88 -3.16
CA SER A 179 -14.28 9.71 -2.07
C SER A 179 -13.20 8.67 -2.35
N ALA A 180 -13.28 7.90 -3.45
CA ALA A 180 -12.36 6.79 -3.73
C ALA A 180 -10.91 7.25 -3.85
N HIS A 181 -9.98 6.33 -3.57
CA HIS A 181 -8.56 6.55 -3.82
C HIS A 181 -8.32 6.75 -5.33
N GLY A 182 -7.41 7.64 -5.69
CA GLY A 182 -7.12 8.00 -7.09
C GLY A 182 -6.66 6.83 -7.97
N THR A 183 -6.17 5.75 -7.39
CA THR A 183 -5.77 4.53 -8.13
C THR A 183 -6.95 3.75 -8.70
N ASN A 184 -8.13 3.81 -8.08
CA ASN A 184 -9.32 3.12 -8.59
C ASN A 184 -9.74 3.66 -9.97
N PRO A 185 -10.03 4.96 -10.14
CA PRO A 185 -10.34 5.50 -11.47
C PRO A 185 -9.19 5.35 -12.45
N ALA A 186 -7.92 5.42 -12.01
CA ALA A 186 -6.76 5.21 -12.87
C ALA A 186 -6.71 3.77 -13.41
N SER A 187 -6.92 2.76 -12.56
CA SER A 187 -6.96 1.35 -12.97
C SER A 187 -8.11 1.07 -13.93
N ALA A 188 -9.30 1.65 -13.70
CA ALA A 188 -10.44 1.56 -14.62
C ALA A 188 -10.11 2.17 -15.99
N ALA A 189 -9.53 3.37 -16.02
CA ALA A 189 -9.13 4.05 -17.26
C ALA A 189 -8.04 3.27 -18.01
N MET A 190 -7.02 2.74 -17.33
CA MET A 190 -5.98 1.90 -17.93
C MET A 190 -6.55 0.62 -18.58
N ALA A 191 -7.60 0.05 -17.99
CA ALA A 191 -8.31 -1.09 -18.57
C ALA A 191 -9.27 -0.69 -19.71
N GLY A 192 -9.34 0.59 -20.07
CA GLY A 192 -10.14 1.11 -21.18
C GLY A 192 -11.61 1.36 -20.85
N TYR A 193 -11.94 1.53 -19.57
CA TYR A 193 -13.27 1.91 -19.12
C TYR A 193 -13.42 3.42 -18.94
N LYS A 194 -14.63 3.91 -19.10
CA LYS A 194 -15.05 5.23 -18.67
C LYS A 194 -15.39 5.18 -17.18
N VAL A 195 -14.90 6.16 -16.45
CA VAL A 195 -15.20 6.29 -15.01
C VAL A 195 -16.46 7.13 -14.84
N VAL A 196 -17.45 6.59 -14.16
CA VAL A 196 -18.66 7.28 -13.74
C VAL A 196 -18.58 7.52 -12.23
N LYS A 197 -18.53 8.79 -11.85
CA LYS A 197 -18.42 9.17 -10.44
C LYS A 197 -19.76 9.03 -9.72
N VAL A 198 -19.76 8.32 -8.58
CA VAL A 198 -20.91 8.18 -7.69
C VAL A 198 -20.77 9.17 -6.54
N PRO A 199 -21.71 10.09 -6.32
CA PRO A 199 -21.62 11.07 -5.24
C PRO A 199 -21.86 10.42 -3.87
N SER A 200 -21.08 10.84 -2.87
CA SER A 200 -21.37 10.60 -1.46
C SER A 200 -22.44 11.55 -0.95
N ASP A 201 -23.22 11.13 0.02
CA ASP A 201 -24.21 12.00 0.68
C ASP A 201 -23.56 12.92 1.72
N GLY A 202 -24.39 13.72 2.41
CA GLY A 202 -23.93 14.63 3.48
C GLY A 202 -23.29 13.91 4.68
N SER A 203 -23.50 12.60 4.85
CA SER A 203 -22.84 11.79 5.86
C SER A 203 -21.49 11.23 5.37
N GLY A 204 -21.14 11.41 4.10
CA GLY A 204 -19.93 10.86 3.48
C GLY A 204 -20.05 9.39 3.06
N GLN A 205 -21.27 8.89 2.87
CA GLN A 205 -21.55 7.50 2.47
C GLN A 205 -22.19 7.44 1.07
N VAL A 206 -21.94 6.36 0.36
CA VAL A 206 -22.60 6.06 -0.92
C VAL A 206 -23.97 5.44 -0.64
N ARG A 207 -25.01 6.02 -1.25
CA ARG A 207 -26.39 5.49 -1.14
C ARG A 207 -26.72 4.58 -2.31
N ALA A 208 -27.41 3.48 -2.02
CA ALA A 208 -27.86 2.52 -3.04
C ALA A 208 -28.72 3.18 -4.12
N ARG A 209 -29.53 4.20 -3.74
CA ARG A 209 -30.31 4.99 -4.68
C ARG A 209 -29.42 5.70 -5.70
N ALA A 210 -28.34 6.37 -5.27
CA ALA A 210 -27.43 7.06 -6.18
C ALA A 210 -26.78 6.08 -7.17
N VAL A 211 -26.47 4.86 -6.72
CA VAL A 211 -25.96 3.81 -7.60
C VAL A 211 -27.02 3.33 -8.59
N LYS A 212 -28.26 3.10 -8.15
CA LYS A 212 -29.38 2.70 -9.03
C LYS A 212 -29.68 3.74 -10.11
N ASP A 213 -29.57 5.03 -9.78
CA ASP A 213 -29.81 6.12 -10.73
C ASP A 213 -28.71 6.21 -11.81
N LEU A 214 -27.49 5.70 -11.55
CA LEU A 214 -26.34 5.74 -12.46
C LEU A 214 -26.08 4.41 -13.16
N ALA A 215 -26.40 3.28 -12.51
CA ALA A 215 -26.16 1.95 -13.06
C ALA A 215 -27.13 1.61 -14.21
N GLY A 216 -26.60 1.03 -15.28
CA GLY A 216 -27.40 0.68 -16.46
C GLY A 216 -26.71 -0.32 -17.37
N GLU A 217 -27.19 -0.42 -18.62
CA GLU A 217 -26.71 -1.39 -19.62
C GLU A 217 -25.21 -1.23 -19.94
N ARG A 218 -24.65 -0.03 -19.72
CA ARG A 218 -23.24 0.27 -19.95
C ARG A 218 -22.35 -0.04 -18.74
N THR A 219 -22.93 -0.30 -17.58
CA THR A 219 -22.18 -0.55 -16.35
C THR A 219 -21.52 -1.93 -16.40
N ALA A 220 -20.20 -1.98 -16.44
CA ALA A 220 -19.42 -3.21 -16.33
C ALA A 220 -19.23 -3.64 -14.88
N GLY A 221 -19.16 -2.68 -13.97
CA GLY A 221 -19.01 -2.92 -12.54
C GLY A 221 -18.81 -1.64 -11.74
N MET A 222 -18.54 -1.81 -10.44
CA MET A 222 -18.21 -0.73 -9.50
C MET A 222 -16.96 -1.10 -8.70
N MET A 223 -16.05 -0.14 -8.54
CA MET A 223 -14.93 -0.23 -7.59
C MET A 223 -15.32 0.46 -6.29
N PHE A 224 -15.25 -0.27 -5.17
CA PHE A 224 -15.76 0.21 -3.91
C PHE A 224 -14.84 -0.15 -2.74
N THR A 225 -14.57 0.82 -1.90
CA THR A 225 -13.72 0.66 -0.70
C THR A 225 -14.60 0.67 0.55
N VAL A 226 -14.51 -0.35 1.38
CA VAL A 226 -15.27 -0.45 2.64
C VAL A 226 -14.34 -0.92 3.76
N PRO A 227 -14.17 -0.14 4.85
CA PRO A 227 -14.63 1.24 5.06
C PRO A 227 -14.12 2.19 3.98
N ASN A 228 -14.85 3.27 3.75
CA ASN A 228 -14.44 4.26 2.75
C ASN A 228 -13.25 5.13 3.24
N THR A 229 -12.72 5.98 2.38
CA THR A 229 -11.56 6.83 2.67
C THR A 229 -11.83 7.95 3.70
N LEU A 230 -13.05 8.09 4.20
CA LEU A 230 -13.37 8.95 5.35
C LEU A 230 -13.28 8.18 6.68
N GLY A 231 -12.88 6.91 6.64
CA GLY A 231 -12.88 6.01 7.79
C GLY A 231 -14.28 5.59 8.22
N LEU A 232 -15.29 5.67 7.35
CA LEU A 232 -16.68 5.34 7.65
C LEU A 232 -17.09 4.01 7.00
N PHE A 233 -17.87 3.20 7.73
CA PHE A 233 -18.43 1.98 7.16
C PHE A 233 -19.64 2.32 6.28
N GLU A 234 -19.69 1.75 5.09
CA GLU A 234 -20.80 1.93 4.14
C GLU A 234 -21.99 1.07 4.58
N THR A 235 -23.00 1.71 5.13
CA THR A 235 -24.14 1.01 5.76
C THR A 235 -25.06 0.33 4.76
N GLU A 236 -25.11 0.80 3.51
CA GLU A 236 -25.94 0.24 2.43
C GLU A 236 -25.09 -0.61 1.44
N VAL A 237 -23.97 -1.18 1.91
CA VAL A 237 -23.04 -1.91 1.01
C VAL A 237 -23.72 -3.08 0.29
N SER A 238 -24.60 -3.83 0.96
CA SER A 238 -25.32 -4.96 0.34
C SER A 238 -26.31 -4.50 -0.72
N GLU A 239 -27.02 -3.42 -0.47
CA GLU A 239 -27.96 -2.81 -1.40
C GLU A 239 -27.25 -2.18 -2.62
N VAL A 240 -26.06 -1.60 -2.39
CA VAL A 240 -25.17 -1.09 -3.45
C VAL A 240 -24.72 -2.25 -4.34
N CYS A 241 -24.25 -3.36 -3.74
CA CYS A 241 -23.86 -4.56 -4.48
C CYS A 241 -25.02 -5.11 -5.31
N ALA A 242 -26.21 -5.22 -4.72
CA ALA A 242 -27.41 -5.67 -5.44
C ALA A 242 -27.76 -4.76 -6.62
N ALA A 243 -27.69 -3.43 -6.45
CA ALA A 243 -27.98 -2.48 -7.51
C ALA A 243 -27.04 -2.62 -8.72
N VAL A 244 -25.75 -2.88 -8.48
CA VAL A 244 -24.78 -3.12 -9.56
C VAL A 244 -25.01 -4.47 -10.24
N HIS A 245 -25.32 -5.52 -9.46
CA HIS A 245 -25.64 -6.85 -10.01
C HIS A 245 -26.93 -6.85 -10.83
N ASP A 246 -27.96 -6.16 -10.37
CA ASP A 246 -29.23 -6.01 -11.10
C ASP A 246 -29.02 -5.33 -12.47
N ALA A 247 -28.06 -4.41 -12.55
CA ALA A 247 -27.65 -3.81 -13.82
C ALA A 247 -26.74 -4.72 -14.66
N GLY A 248 -26.36 -5.91 -14.17
CA GLY A 248 -25.46 -6.88 -14.84
C GLY A 248 -23.98 -6.57 -14.70
N GLY A 249 -23.60 -5.65 -13.78
CA GLY A 249 -22.22 -5.34 -13.45
C GLY A 249 -21.63 -6.29 -12.41
N LEU A 250 -20.35 -6.14 -12.12
CA LEU A 250 -19.60 -6.87 -11.09
C LEU A 250 -19.06 -5.91 -10.03
N MET A 251 -19.01 -6.39 -8.78
CA MET A 251 -18.52 -5.62 -7.66
C MET A 251 -17.04 -5.93 -7.36
N TYR A 252 -16.23 -4.88 -7.35
CA TYR A 252 -14.83 -4.95 -6.96
C TYR A 252 -14.62 -4.28 -5.61
N TYR A 253 -14.00 -5.02 -4.68
CA TYR A 253 -13.62 -4.54 -3.34
C TYR A 253 -12.18 -4.08 -3.33
N ASP A 254 -11.95 -2.81 -3.01
CA ASP A 254 -10.63 -2.31 -2.66
C ASP A 254 -10.29 -2.69 -1.22
N GLY A 255 -9.40 -3.66 -1.06
CA GLY A 255 -9.01 -4.21 0.23
C GLY A 255 -7.94 -3.42 0.98
N ALA A 256 -7.64 -2.19 0.56
CA ALA A 256 -6.69 -1.33 1.25
C ALA A 256 -7.05 -1.12 2.73
N ASN A 257 -8.34 -1.04 3.04
CA ASN A 257 -8.90 -0.77 4.37
C ASN A 257 -9.32 -2.04 5.14
N MET A 258 -8.88 -3.23 4.70
CA MET A 258 -9.25 -4.51 5.31
C MET A 258 -8.83 -4.62 6.78
N ASN A 259 -7.86 -3.84 7.24
CA ASN A 259 -7.41 -3.81 8.64
C ASN A 259 -8.54 -3.53 9.64
N ALA A 260 -9.57 -2.79 9.22
CA ALA A 260 -10.75 -2.49 10.04
C ALA A 260 -11.75 -3.65 10.13
N LEU A 261 -11.65 -4.68 9.29
CA LEU A 261 -12.70 -5.69 9.10
C LEU A 261 -12.27 -7.11 9.46
N LEU A 262 -11.00 -7.36 9.72
CA LEU A 262 -10.46 -8.72 10.01
C LEU A 262 -11.29 -9.44 11.09
N GLY A 263 -11.78 -10.62 10.75
CA GLY A 263 -12.57 -11.45 11.65
C GLY A 263 -13.94 -10.88 12.05
N ARG A 264 -14.40 -9.81 11.41
CA ARG A 264 -15.68 -9.16 11.67
C ARG A 264 -16.64 -9.23 10.50
N VAL A 265 -16.16 -8.88 9.31
CA VAL A 265 -16.97 -8.90 8.09
C VAL A 265 -16.07 -9.39 6.96
N ARG A 266 -16.62 -10.20 6.06
CA ARG A 266 -15.92 -10.71 4.87
C ARG A 266 -16.49 -10.04 3.61
N PRO A 267 -15.65 -9.52 2.71
CA PRO A 267 -16.10 -8.91 1.46
C PRO A 267 -17.02 -9.80 0.63
N GLY A 268 -16.72 -11.11 0.54
CA GLY A 268 -17.57 -12.06 -0.16
C GLY A 268 -19.00 -12.13 0.36
N ASP A 269 -19.19 -12.04 1.69
CA ASP A 269 -20.50 -12.08 2.32
C ASP A 269 -21.29 -10.77 2.12
N MET A 270 -20.60 -9.65 1.82
CA MET A 270 -21.22 -8.37 1.48
C MET A 270 -21.67 -8.30 0.00
N GLY A 271 -21.31 -9.27 -0.83
CA GLY A 271 -21.71 -9.32 -2.25
C GLY A 271 -20.62 -8.92 -3.24
N PHE A 272 -19.36 -8.79 -2.82
CA PHE A 272 -18.27 -8.50 -3.75
C PHE A 272 -17.86 -9.73 -4.58
N ASP A 273 -17.54 -9.50 -5.86
CA ASP A 273 -17.12 -10.54 -6.81
C ASP A 273 -15.60 -10.66 -6.90
N VAL A 274 -14.90 -9.56 -6.74
CA VAL A 274 -13.44 -9.43 -6.83
C VAL A 274 -12.94 -8.66 -5.63
N VAL A 275 -11.79 -9.06 -5.07
CA VAL A 275 -11.10 -8.34 -4.00
C VAL A 275 -9.59 -8.29 -4.28
N HIS A 276 -8.94 -7.19 -4.03
CA HIS A 276 -7.50 -7.20 -3.82
C HIS A 276 -7.18 -6.95 -2.34
N LEU A 277 -6.02 -7.40 -1.91
CA LEU A 277 -5.49 -7.13 -0.57
C LEU A 277 -4.10 -6.50 -0.67
N ASN A 278 -3.78 -5.64 0.29
CA ASN A 278 -2.43 -5.10 0.46
C ASN A 278 -1.76 -5.82 1.64
N LEU A 279 -0.85 -6.77 1.37
CA LEU A 279 -0.18 -7.50 2.45
C LEU A 279 0.70 -6.59 3.30
N HIS A 280 1.25 -5.54 2.69
CA HIS A 280 2.05 -4.52 3.35
C HIS A 280 1.25 -3.51 4.19
N LYS A 281 -0.09 -3.65 4.23
CA LYS A 281 -0.99 -2.90 5.11
C LYS A 281 -1.54 -3.83 6.19
N THR A 282 -2.59 -4.55 5.88
CA THR A 282 -3.34 -5.39 6.81
C THR A 282 -2.51 -6.51 7.45
N PHE A 283 -1.55 -7.10 6.72
CA PHE A 283 -0.79 -8.26 7.18
C PHE A 283 0.65 -7.95 7.59
N ALA A 284 0.91 -6.70 7.95
CA ALA A 284 2.14 -6.25 8.63
C ALA A 284 3.44 -6.67 7.91
N THR A 285 3.48 -6.59 6.58
CA THR A 285 4.71 -6.77 5.83
C THR A 285 5.36 -5.43 5.50
N PRO A 286 6.68 -5.36 5.25
CA PRO A 286 7.35 -4.10 4.99
C PRO A 286 6.79 -3.33 3.78
N HIS A 287 6.73 -2.01 3.88
CA HIS A 287 6.45 -1.10 2.75
C HIS A 287 7.69 -0.85 1.89
N GLY A 288 8.87 -0.86 2.51
CA GLY A 288 10.16 -0.73 1.83
C GLY A 288 10.37 0.60 1.10
N GLY A 289 9.72 1.68 1.53
CA GLY A 289 9.87 3.01 0.90
C GLY A 289 9.43 3.05 -0.57
N GLY A 290 8.38 2.31 -0.93
CA GLY A 290 7.95 2.11 -2.32
C GLY A 290 8.53 0.83 -2.96
N GLY A 291 9.14 -0.01 -2.16
CA GLY A 291 9.78 -1.27 -2.54
C GLY A 291 8.86 -2.49 -2.50
N PRO A 292 9.25 -3.54 -1.77
CA PRO A 292 8.59 -4.83 -1.86
C PRO A 292 7.15 -4.74 -1.30
N GLY A 293 6.20 -5.13 -2.13
CA GLY A 293 4.80 -5.25 -1.74
C GLY A 293 4.23 -6.57 -2.25
N ALA A 294 2.97 -6.81 -1.96
CA ALA A 294 2.16 -7.83 -2.61
C ALA A 294 0.70 -7.41 -2.55
N GLY A 295 -0.02 -7.68 -3.62
CA GLY A 295 -1.42 -7.31 -3.79
C GLY A 295 -2.27 -8.50 -4.25
N PRO A 296 -2.34 -9.63 -3.50
CA PRO A 296 -3.14 -10.77 -3.88
C PRO A 296 -4.54 -10.37 -4.32
N VAL A 297 -5.01 -10.98 -5.41
CA VAL A 297 -6.36 -10.76 -5.92
C VAL A 297 -7.18 -12.03 -5.78
N GLY A 298 -8.36 -11.89 -5.15
CA GLY A 298 -9.30 -12.96 -4.88
C GLY A 298 -10.61 -12.75 -5.61
N VAL A 299 -11.32 -13.85 -5.89
CA VAL A 299 -12.55 -13.81 -6.65
C VAL A 299 -13.60 -14.78 -6.11
N CYS A 300 -14.87 -14.47 -6.34
CA CYS A 300 -15.97 -15.41 -6.14
C CYS A 300 -15.87 -16.59 -7.13
N ARG A 301 -16.66 -17.65 -6.90
CA ARG A 301 -16.58 -18.90 -7.65
C ARG A 301 -16.72 -18.73 -9.17
N LYS A 302 -17.63 -17.88 -9.64
CA LYS A 302 -17.86 -17.65 -11.07
C LYS A 302 -16.67 -17.05 -11.82
N LEU A 303 -15.73 -16.41 -11.10
CA LEU A 303 -14.55 -15.77 -11.66
C LEU A 303 -13.23 -16.55 -11.41
N ALA A 304 -13.29 -17.76 -10.81
CA ALA A 304 -12.09 -18.49 -10.43
C ALA A 304 -11.12 -18.77 -11.59
N ASP A 305 -11.67 -19.04 -12.78
CA ASP A 305 -10.88 -19.33 -13.99
C ASP A 305 -10.35 -18.07 -14.70
N TYR A 306 -10.70 -16.87 -14.23
CA TYR A 306 -10.23 -15.60 -14.77
C TYR A 306 -8.98 -15.06 -14.08
N LEU A 307 -8.58 -15.64 -12.96
CA LEU A 307 -7.43 -15.19 -12.17
C LEU A 307 -6.16 -15.07 -13.01
N PRO A 308 -5.29 -14.09 -12.69
CA PRO A 308 -3.96 -14.03 -13.28
C PRO A 308 -3.14 -15.26 -12.86
N VAL A 309 -2.38 -15.80 -13.81
CA VAL A 309 -1.56 -17.00 -13.62
C VAL A 309 -0.07 -16.67 -13.45
N PRO A 310 0.73 -17.57 -12.86
CA PRO A 310 0.32 -18.87 -12.31
C PRO A 310 -0.36 -18.74 -10.94
N VAL A 311 -1.23 -19.68 -10.63
CA VAL A 311 -1.75 -19.93 -9.29
C VAL A 311 -1.14 -21.21 -8.73
N VAL A 312 -1.20 -21.41 -7.41
CA VAL A 312 -0.70 -22.69 -6.83
C VAL A 312 -1.84 -23.71 -6.79
N SER A 313 -1.61 -24.88 -7.38
CA SER A 313 -2.55 -25.99 -7.39
C SER A 313 -1.95 -27.22 -6.72
N LYS A 314 -2.83 -28.15 -6.27
CA LYS A 314 -2.45 -29.42 -5.63
C LYS A 314 -3.07 -30.59 -6.35
N LYS A 315 -2.25 -31.57 -6.74
CA LYS A 315 -2.71 -32.83 -7.38
C LYS A 315 -1.86 -34.02 -6.87
N GLY A 316 -2.51 -35.09 -6.47
CA GLY A 316 -1.80 -36.31 -5.99
C GLY A 316 -0.87 -36.03 -4.79
N GLY A 317 -1.24 -35.11 -3.90
CA GLY A 317 -0.42 -34.72 -2.74
C GLY A 317 0.72 -33.75 -3.03
N LYS A 318 1.00 -33.44 -4.29
CA LYS A 318 2.07 -32.53 -4.74
C LYS A 318 1.52 -31.15 -5.13
N TYR A 319 2.30 -30.11 -4.87
CA TYR A 319 2.00 -28.74 -5.23
C TYR A 319 2.75 -28.34 -6.51
N PHE A 320 2.11 -27.52 -7.35
CA PHE A 320 2.71 -27.03 -8.59
C PHE A 320 2.13 -25.67 -8.97
N LEU A 321 2.84 -24.93 -9.82
CA LEU A 321 2.37 -23.70 -10.42
C LEU A 321 1.50 -24.02 -11.64
N ASP A 322 0.25 -23.60 -11.59
CA ASP A 322 -0.76 -23.88 -12.60
C ASP A 322 -0.98 -22.62 -13.45
N GLY A 323 -0.67 -22.73 -14.73
CA GLY A 323 -0.90 -21.68 -15.75
C GLY A 323 -2.09 -21.97 -16.65
N GLY A 324 -2.85 -23.08 -16.42
CA GLY A 324 -3.84 -23.63 -17.34
C GLY A 324 -5.29 -23.25 -17.05
N LEU A 325 -5.57 -22.09 -16.42
CA LEU A 325 -6.94 -21.62 -16.22
C LEU A 325 -7.56 -21.21 -17.54
N GLU A 326 -8.80 -21.66 -17.82
CA GLU A 326 -9.45 -21.58 -19.13
C GLU A 326 -9.66 -20.12 -19.60
N HIS A 327 -10.06 -19.25 -18.68
CA HIS A 327 -10.41 -17.86 -18.99
C HIS A 327 -9.45 -16.84 -18.39
N THR A 328 -8.25 -17.29 -17.98
CA THR A 328 -7.27 -16.42 -17.31
C THR A 328 -6.99 -15.14 -18.10
N ILE A 329 -6.78 -14.03 -17.40
CA ILE A 329 -6.25 -12.79 -18.00
C ILE A 329 -4.75 -12.90 -18.35
N GLY A 330 -4.11 -14.04 -18.09
CA GLY A 330 -2.69 -14.28 -18.33
C GLY A 330 -1.78 -13.82 -17.18
N PRO A 331 -0.46 -13.92 -17.36
CA PRO A 331 0.50 -13.45 -16.39
C PRO A 331 0.61 -11.91 -16.42
N LEU A 332 0.61 -11.27 -15.26
CA LEU A 332 0.77 -9.82 -15.12
C LEU A 332 2.22 -9.39 -14.90
N LYS A 333 3.08 -10.33 -14.53
CA LYS A 333 4.52 -10.11 -14.30
C LYS A 333 5.30 -11.41 -14.44
N GLY A 334 6.63 -11.33 -14.50
CA GLY A 334 7.52 -12.47 -14.71
C GLY A 334 7.71 -13.41 -13.52
N PHE A 335 7.21 -13.06 -12.32
CA PHE A 335 7.40 -13.84 -11.09
C PHE A 335 6.06 -14.23 -10.46
N VAL A 336 6.09 -15.22 -9.56
CA VAL A 336 4.97 -15.63 -8.71
C VAL A 336 4.97 -14.77 -7.45
N GLY A 337 4.44 -13.56 -7.52
CA GLY A 337 4.41 -12.65 -6.39
C GLY A 337 5.80 -12.29 -5.84
N ASN A 338 5.83 -11.63 -4.70
CA ASN A 338 7.04 -11.42 -3.90
C ASN A 338 7.10 -12.48 -2.80
N SER A 339 7.84 -13.57 -3.05
CA SER A 339 7.88 -14.75 -2.19
C SER A 339 8.18 -14.42 -0.72
N ALA A 340 9.11 -13.52 -0.48
CA ALA A 340 9.49 -13.13 0.88
C ALA A 340 8.39 -12.33 1.60
N ILE A 341 7.61 -11.54 0.88
CA ILE A 341 6.46 -10.81 1.42
C ILE A 341 5.28 -11.77 1.67
N LEU A 342 5.01 -12.68 0.73
CA LEU A 342 3.99 -13.71 0.91
C LEU A 342 4.25 -14.54 2.16
N LEU A 343 5.51 -14.94 2.37
CA LEU A 343 5.91 -15.70 3.56
C LEU A 343 5.72 -14.90 4.85
N ARG A 344 6.10 -13.60 4.87
CA ARG A 344 5.89 -12.74 6.05
C ARG A 344 4.43 -12.62 6.42
N ALA A 345 3.55 -12.45 5.44
CA ALA A 345 2.11 -12.42 5.66
C ALA A 345 1.58 -13.76 6.18
N TYR A 346 2.07 -14.88 5.64
CA TYR A 346 1.75 -16.22 6.14
C TYR A 346 2.13 -16.38 7.62
N VAL A 347 3.36 -15.98 7.98
CA VAL A 347 3.83 -16.03 9.38
C VAL A 347 2.96 -15.16 10.28
N TYR A 348 2.61 -13.95 9.84
CA TYR A 348 1.74 -13.05 10.59
C TYR A 348 0.36 -13.66 10.87
N ILE A 349 -0.28 -14.23 9.85
CA ILE A 349 -1.59 -14.87 9.99
C ILE A 349 -1.50 -16.09 10.94
N ARG A 350 -0.44 -16.90 10.80
CA ARG A 350 -0.21 -18.08 11.66
C ARG A 350 0.07 -17.71 13.10
N LEU A 351 0.81 -16.62 13.32
CA LEU A 351 1.14 -16.12 14.65
C LEU A 351 -0.10 -15.66 15.41
N LEU A 352 -0.98 -14.93 14.73
CA LEU A 352 -2.16 -14.35 15.36
C LEU A 352 -3.34 -15.32 15.46
N GLY A 353 -3.51 -16.19 14.47
CA GLY A 353 -4.70 -17.03 14.36
C GLY A 353 -5.99 -16.20 14.20
N SER A 354 -7.15 -16.87 14.25
CA SER A 354 -8.44 -16.20 14.04
C SER A 354 -8.77 -15.17 15.12
N SER A 355 -8.51 -15.49 16.38
CA SER A 355 -8.76 -14.60 17.51
C SER A 355 -7.87 -13.36 17.48
N GLY A 356 -6.57 -13.54 17.18
CA GLY A 356 -5.64 -12.43 17.04
C GLY A 356 -6.00 -11.50 15.89
N LEU A 357 -6.38 -12.03 14.73
CA LEU A 357 -6.83 -11.22 13.59
C LEU A 357 -8.10 -10.41 13.92
N SER A 358 -9.05 -11.00 14.66
CA SER A 358 -10.23 -10.27 15.13
C SER A 358 -9.89 -9.17 16.14
N ASN A 359 -8.87 -9.38 16.98
CA ASN A 359 -8.37 -8.36 17.90
C ASN A 359 -7.69 -7.22 17.16
N VAL A 360 -6.94 -7.49 16.09
CA VAL A 360 -6.33 -6.46 15.23
C VAL A 360 -7.36 -5.44 14.79
N SER A 361 -8.47 -5.87 14.18
CA SER A 361 -9.50 -4.94 13.72
C SER A 361 -10.17 -4.17 14.86
N SER A 362 -10.42 -4.83 15.99
CA SER A 362 -11.03 -4.19 17.15
C SER A 362 -10.15 -3.10 17.74
N LEU A 363 -8.85 -3.40 17.90
CA LEU A 363 -7.89 -2.44 18.45
C LEU A 363 -7.60 -1.30 17.47
N ALA A 364 -7.50 -1.58 16.16
CA ALA A 364 -7.35 -0.53 15.16
C ALA A 364 -8.51 0.46 15.17
N VAL A 365 -9.74 -0.04 15.27
CA VAL A 365 -10.94 0.81 15.39
C VAL A 365 -10.95 1.56 16.71
N LEU A 366 -10.58 0.92 17.82
CA LEU A 366 -10.51 1.57 19.13
C LEU A 366 -9.47 2.69 19.12
N ALA A 367 -8.26 2.43 18.64
CA ALA A 367 -7.16 3.41 18.59
C ALA A 367 -7.54 4.65 17.76
N ALA A 368 -8.14 4.46 16.59
CA ALA A 368 -8.57 5.58 15.74
C ALA A 368 -9.65 6.44 16.41
N ASN A 369 -10.64 5.83 17.07
CA ASN A 369 -11.67 6.58 17.78
C ASN A 369 -11.14 7.25 19.06
N TYR A 370 -10.23 6.59 19.78
CA TYR A 370 -9.56 7.15 20.94
C TYR A 370 -8.78 8.41 20.56
N LEU A 371 -7.89 8.29 19.56
CA LEU A 371 -7.09 9.42 19.09
C LEU A 371 -7.99 10.57 18.58
N TRP A 372 -8.98 10.28 17.75
CA TRP A 372 -9.91 11.30 17.25
C TRP A 372 -10.63 12.05 18.39
N LYS A 373 -11.07 11.34 19.44
CA LYS A 373 -11.73 11.96 20.59
C LYS A 373 -10.78 12.73 21.50
N SER A 374 -9.48 12.47 21.43
CA SER A 374 -8.43 13.19 22.17
C SER A 374 -7.99 14.49 21.48
N LEU A 375 -8.40 14.71 20.22
CA LEU A 375 -8.15 15.95 19.51
C LEU A 375 -9.14 17.04 19.92
N ASP A 376 -8.67 18.28 19.94
CA ASP A 376 -9.52 19.46 20.14
C ASP A 376 -10.54 19.56 19.01
N SER A 377 -11.82 19.44 19.34
CA SER A 377 -12.91 19.40 18.36
C SER A 377 -13.20 20.73 17.65
N GLU A 378 -12.70 21.84 18.17
CA GLU A 378 -12.77 23.14 17.49
C GLU A 378 -11.63 23.29 16.48
N ALA A 379 -10.46 22.71 16.79
CA ALA A 379 -9.28 22.71 15.94
C ALA A 379 -9.34 21.68 14.79
N PHE A 380 -9.87 20.49 15.09
CA PHE A 380 -9.89 19.32 14.20
C PHE A 380 -11.31 18.81 14.02
N GLN A 381 -12.01 19.31 13.02
CA GLN A 381 -13.42 19.03 12.82
C GLN A 381 -13.64 17.84 11.88
N ALA A 382 -14.59 16.97 12.20
CA ALA A 382 -15.08 15.98 11.26
C ALA A 382 -15.90 16.67 10.17
N SER A 383 -15.51 16.52 8.92
CA SER A 383 -16.21 17.12 7.78
C SER A 383 -17.51 16.37 7.43
N HIS A 384 -17.52 15.05 7.63
CA HIS A 384 -18.62 14.15 7.30
C HIS A 384 -18.91 13.20 8.48
N GLY A 385 -20.16 12.80 8.62
CA GLY A 385 -20.57 11.78 9.60
C GLY A 385 -20.10 12.08 11.03
N LYS A 386 -20.31 13.28 11.54
CA LYS A 386 -19.86 13.71 12.88
C LYS A 386 -20.31 12.76 13.99
N GLU A 387 -21.51 12.18 13.86
CA GLU A 387 -22.11 11.26 14.82
C GLU A 387 -21.69 9.79 14.58
N LEU A 388 -21.02 9.51 13.45
CA LEU A 388 -20.62 8.15 13.10
C LEU A 388 -19.28 7.79 13.72
N ARG A 389 -19.18 6.56 14.23
CA ARG A 389 -17.90 6.01 14.70
C ARG A 389 -16.96 5.77 13.54
N ARG A 390 -15.72 6.20 13.71
CA ARG A 390 -14.64 5.91 12.75
C ARG A 390 -14.30 4.43 12.78
N LYS A 391 -13.76 3.94 11.69
CA LYS A 391 -13.18 2.61 11.63
C LYS A 391 -11.68 2.72 12.00
N HIS A 392 -10.77 2.21 11.21
CA HIS A 392 -9.33 2.17 11.54
C HIS A 392 -8.61 3.52 11.38
N GLU A 393 -9.22 4.49 10.74
CA GLU A 393 -8.66 5.82 10.48
C GLU A 393 -9.70 6.92 10.71
N ALA A 394 -9.22 8.14 10.97
CA ALA A 394 -10.05 9.32 11.13
C ALA A 394 -9.59 10.43 10.18
N VAL A 395 -10.56 11.03 9.49
CA VAL A 395 -10.32 12.21 8.65
C VAL A 395 -10.89 13.43 9.34
N VAL A 396 -10.03 14.43 9.53
CA VAL A 396 -10.38 15.72 10.14
C VAL A 396 -10.02 16.86 9.21
N SER A 397 -10.81 17.93 9.26
CA SER A 397 -10.50 19.21 8.64
C SER A 397 -9.83 20.11 9.67
N VAL A 398 -8.63 20.58 9.38
CA VAL A 398 -7.91 21.52 10.26
C VAL A 398 -8.49 22.91 10.13
N GLN A 399 -8.89 23.48 11.25
CA GLN A 399 -9.37 24.85 11.28
C GLN A 399 -8.19 25.83 11.37
N GLY A 400 -8.24 26.93 10.64
CA GLY A 400 -7.20 27.94 10.64
C GLY A 400 -7.62 29.20 9.91
N ARG A 401 -7.00 30.34 10.25
CA ARG A 401 -7.33 31.65 9.70
C ARG A 401 -6.95 31.82 8.22
N GLN A 402 -6.06 30.97 7.71
CA GLN A 402 -5.54 31.05 6.35
C GLN A 402 -5.47 29.65 5.71
N PRO A 403 -5.59 29.56 4.37
CA PRO A 403 -5.34 28.31 3.66
C PRO A 403 -3.96 27.71 3.95
N GLY A 404 -3.84 26.39 3.92
CA GLY A 404 -2.58 25.67 4.19
C GLY A 404 -2.40 25.31 5.66
N ALA A 405 -3.43 25.41 6.49
CA ALA A 405 -3.39 25.01 7.90
C ALA A 405 -2.99 23.55 8.08
N ALA A 406 -3.60 22.64 7.31
CA ALA A 406 -3.28 21.21 7.36
C ALA A 406 -1.79 20.93 7.05
N LEU A 407 -1.24 21.55 6.02
CA LEU A 407 0.16 21.38 5.65
C LEU A 407 1.11 21.93 6.74
N LYS A 408 0.80 23.09 7.31
CA LYS A 408 1.60 23.68 8.40
C LYS A 408 1.59 22.78 9.63
N VAL A 409 0.43 22.25 10.02
CA VAL A 409 0.30 21.30 11.13
C VAL A 409 1.10 20.03 10.85
N ALA A 410 0.97 19.48 9.63
CA ALA A 410 1.71 18.27 9.22
C ALA A 410 3.24 18.48 9.21
N LYS A 411 3.72 19.65 8.84
CA LYS A 411 5.16 19.97 8.89
C LYS A 411 5.63 20.20 10.33
N ALA A 412 4.82 20.83 11.17
CA ALA A 412 5.19 21.13 12.55
C ALA A 412 5.26 19.90 13.45
N ILE A 413 4.44 18.86 13.19
CA ILE A 413 4.45 17.63 14.00
C ILE A 413 5.80 16.88 13.87
N LEU A 414 6.53 17.06 12.78
CA LEU A 414 7.86 16.48 12.58
C LEU A 414 8.85 16.98 13.64
N ASP A 415 8.70 18.21 14.13
CA ASP A 415 9.56 18.79 15.18
C ASP A 415 9.39 18.12 16.55
N TYR A 416 8.38 17.26 16.68
CA TYR A 416 8.13 16.43 17.87
C TYR A 416 8.62 14.98 17.69
N GLY A 417 9.33 14.67 16.58
CA GLY A 417 9.81 13.31 16.29
C GLY A 417 8.69 12.35 15.88
N MET A 418 7.59 12.89 15.38
CA MET A 418 6.40 12.14 14.96
C MET A 418 6.19 12.31 13.47
N HIS A 419 5.79 11.25 12.78
CA HIS A 419 5.50 11.34 11.35
C HIS A 419 4.18 12.10 11.10
N ALA A 420 4.15 12.87 10.01
CA ALA A 420 2.95 13.57 9.60
C ALA A 420 1.86 12.60 9.14
N PRO A 421 0.56 12.91 9.37
CA PRO A 421 -0.53 12.18 8.76
C PRO A 421 -0.63 12.49 7.26
N THR A 422 -1.52 11.81 6.53
CA THR A 422 -1.80 12.13 5.13
C THR A 422 -2.50 13.48 5.03
N VAL A 423 -2.01 14.34 4.13
CA VAL A 423 -2.49 15.72 3.95
C VAL A 423 -3.32 15.82 2.67
N TYR A 424 -4.39 16.65 2.70
CA TYR A 424 -5.24 16.95 1.54
C TYR A 424 -5.93 15.73 0.90
N PHE A 425 -6.15 14.68 1.68
CA PHE A 425 -6.86 13.50 1.22
C PHE A 425 -7.86 13.01 2.28
N PRO A 426 -9.08 12.57 1.90
CA PRO A 426 -9.64 12.54 0.54
C PRO A 426 -9.98 13.95 0.00
N LEU A 427 -10.02 14.10 -1.32
CA LEU A 427 -10.20 15.39 -1.99
C LEU A 427 -11.50 16.13 -1.70
N ILE A 428 -12.50 15.41 -1.17
CA ILE A 428 -13.81 15.98 -0.77
C ILE A 428 -13.75 16.70 0.59
N VAL A 429 -12.61 16.66 1.28
CA VAL A 429 -12.40 17.32 2.58
C VAL A 429 -11.37 18.43 2.46
N ASN A 430 -11.78 19.65 2.74
CA ASN A 430 -10.88 20.80 2.77
C ASN A 430 -9.94 20.71 3.98
N GLU A 431 -8.66 21.13 3.81
CA GLU A 431 -7.65 21.10 4.86
C GLU A 431 -7.62 19.76 5.61
N ALA A 432 -7.67 18.67 4.85
CA ALA A 432 -7.77 17.32 5.38
C ALA A 432 -6.45 16.85 6.01
N LEU A 433 -6.56 16.26 7.19
CA LEU A 433 -5.58 15.33 7.74
C LEU A 433 -6.26 13.97 7.91
N MET A 434 -5.69 12.91 7.33
CA MET A 434 -6.13 11.53 7.51
C MET A 434 -5.14 10.82 8.41
N ILE A 435 -5.61 10.34 9.55
CA ILE A 435 -4.80 9.78 10.64
C ILE A 435 -5.17 8.33 10.85
N GLU A 436 -4.22 7.42 10.68
CA GLU A 436 -4.37 5.99 10.94
C GLU A 436 -3.32 5.56 11.99
N PRO A 437 -3.70 5.48 13.28
CA PRO A 437 -2.76 5.14 14.35
C PRO A 437 -2.29 3.69 14.32
N THR A 438 -3.09 2.79 13.75
CA THR A 438 -2.97 1.33 13.78
C THR A 438 -3.20 0.71 15.17
N GLU A 439 -3.31 -0.62 15.20
CA GLU A 439 -3.45 -1.38 16.46
C GLU A 439 -2.11 -1.61 17.18
N SER A 440 -1.00 -1.27 16.54
CA SER A 440 0.34 -1.54 17.11
C SER A 440 0.83 -0.45 18.05
N GLU A 441 0.17 0.71 18.06
CA GLU A 441 0.57 1.82 18.91
C GLU A 441 0.02 1.69 20.34
N PRO A 442 0.86 1.91 21.38
CA PRO A 442 0.40 1.95 22.76
C PRO A 442 -0.38 3.23 23.05
N MET A 443 -1.23 3.19 24.07
CA MET A 443 -2.10 4.32 24.44
C MET A 443 -1.31 5.59 24.74
N GLU A 444 -0.16 5.46 25.40
CA GLU A 444 0.73 6.57 25.73
C GLU A 444 1.23 7.31 24.48
N MET A 445 1.48 6.59 23.39
CA MET A 445 1.89 7.20 22.12
C MET A 445 0.72 7.94 21.46
N LEU A 446 -0.50 7.39 21.56
CA LEU A 446 -1.70 8.08 21.08
C LEU A 446 -1.96 9.37 21.85
N ASP A 447 -1.76 9.36 23.17
CA ASP A 447 -1.87 10.55 24.04
C ASP A 447 -0.83 11.61 23.67
N GLU A 448 0.43 11.20 23.49
CA GLU A 448 1.52 12.09 23.10
C GLU A 448 1.24 12.70 21.70
N TYR A 449 0.75 11.91 20.76
CA TYR A 449 0.44 12.39 19.41
C TYR A 449 -0.72 13.39 19.41
N ALA A 450 -1.81 13.10 20.13
CA ALA A 450 -2.93 14.01 20.28
C ALA A 450 -2.50 15.33 20.96
N ALA A 451 -1.72 15.24 22.04
CA ALA A 451 -1.20 16.41 22.75
C ALA A 451 -0.32 17.27 21.85
N ALA A 452 0.53 16.65 21.01
CA ALA A 452 1.39 17.34 20.06
C ALA A 452 0.55 18.06 18.97
N LEU A 453 -0.43 17.39 18.36
CA LEU A 453 -1.33 18.00 17.38
C LEU A 453 -2.10 19.20 17.97
N ASN A 454 -2.68 19.04 19.15
CA ASN A 454 -3.40 20.12 19.83
C ASN A 454 -2.46 21.30 20.16
N GLN A 455 -1.21 21.03 20.57
CA GLN A 455 -0.22 22.09 20.81
C GLN A 455 0.21 22.79 19.54
N VAL A 456 0.45 22.05 18.46
CA VAL A 456 0.78 22.60 17.15
C VAL A 456 -0.34 23.52 16.64
N HIS A 457 -1.61 23.10 16.78
CA HIS A 457 -2.74 23.93 16.38
C HIS A 457 -2.81 25.25 17.19
N ARG A 458 -2.61 25.20 18.51
CA ARG A 458 -2.52 26.42 19.34
C ARG A 458 -1.41 27.36 18.85
N SER A 459 -0.27 26.82 18.44
CA SER A 459 0.83 27.60 17.88
C SER A 459 0.50 28.16 16.51
N LEU A 460 -0.30 27.46 15.69
CA LEU A 460 -0.82 27.95 14.41
C LEU A 460 -1.72 29.18 14.62
N GLU A 461 -2.67 29.11 15.56
CA GLU A 461 -3.58 30.21 15.88
C GLU A 461 -2.87 31.41 16.50
N ALA A 462 -1.80 31.17 17.27
CA ALA A 462 -0.94 32.22 17.81
C ALA A 462 0.01 32.85 16.77
N GLY A 463 0.06 32.34 15.55
CA GLY A 463 0.93 32.85 14.49
C GLY A 463 2.42 32.54 14.69
N THR A 464 2.76 31.52 15.49
CA THR A 464 4.16 31.18 15.83
C THR A 464 4.76 30.04 14.97
N LEU A 465 4.00 29.51 14.00
CA LEU A 465 4.46 28.46 13.06
C LEU A 465 4.92 29.06 11.72
N GLU A 466 5.94 29.90 11.72
CA GLU A 466 6.40 30.54 10.48
C GLU A 466 7.32 29.66 9.64
N GLU A 467 8.26 28.95 10.30
CA GLU A 467 9.27 28.13 9.64
C GLU A 467 9.29 26.71 10.23
N VAL A 468 8.51 25.85 9.66
CA VAL A 468 8.44 24.42 10.06
C VAL A 468 8.68 23.52 8.86
N PRO A 469 9.36 22.33 9.03
CA PRO A 469 9.96 21.83 10.26
C PRO A 469 11.33 22.51 10.57
N ARG A 470 11.75 22.53 11.85
CA ARG A 470 12.99 23.13 12.33
C ARG A 470 14.00 22.11 12.87
N ASN A 471 13.50 21.00 13.36
CA ASN A 471 14.27 19.98 14.09
C ASN A 471 14.60 18.75 13.25
N THR A 472 14.21 18.76 11.96
CA THR A 472 14.51 17.70 11.01
C THR A 472 15.80 17.96 10.25
N SER A 473 16.40 16.93 9.68
CA SER A 473 17.63 17.02 8.87
C SER A 473 17.45 17.88 7.60
N VAL A 474 16.22 17.94 7.08
CA VAL A 474 15.84 18.78 5.94
C VAL A 474 14.72 19.71 6.39
N GLY A 475 14.94 21.00 6.30
CA GLY A 475 13.93 22.03 6.61
C GLY A 475 12.89 22.21 5.49
N LYS A 476 12.40 23.42 5.36
CA LYS A 476 11.44 23.77 4.29
C LYS A 476 12.08 23.61 2.92
N VAL A 477 11.45 22.79 2.08
CA VAL A 477 11.87 22.55 0.70
C VAL A 477 11.09 23.44 -0.28
N ASP A 478 11.70 23.78 -1.40
CA ASP A 478 11.02 24.35 -2.56
C ASP A 478 10.33 23.20 -3.32
N GLU A 479 9.04 22.99 -3.04
CA GLU A 479 8.25 21.89 -3.59
C GLU A 479 8.09 21.97 -5.12
N VAL A 480 8.07 23.19 -5.67
CA VAL A 480 7.99 23.40 -7.12
C VAL A 480 9.28 22.91 -7.78
N LYS A 481 10.43 23.35 -7.25
CA LYS A 481 11.74 22.91 -7.74
C LYS A 481 11.95 21.41 -7.51
N ALA A 482 11.53 20.88 -6.36
CA ALA A 482 11.67 19.47 -6.02
C ALA A 482 10.87 18.53 -6.92
N SER A 483 9.75 18.99 -7.49
CA SER A 483 8.87 18.20 -8.38
C SER A 483 9.03 18.53 -9.86
N HIS A 484 9.81 19.55 -10.23
CA HIS A 484 9.95 19.97 -11.61
C HIS A 484 10.79 18.95 -12.42
N PRO A 485 10.33 18.48 -13.60
CA PRO A 485 11.04 17.44 -14.38
C PRO A 485 12.50 17.77 -14.72
N MET A 486 12.83 19.05 -14.88
CA MET A 486 14.20 19.48 -15.18
C MET A 486 15.15 19.43 -13.99
N THR A 487 14.62 19.38 -12.76
CA THR A 487 15.41 19.37 -11.52
C THR A 487 15.46 18.01 -10.82
N LEU A 488 14.67 17.02 -11.28
CA LEU A 488 14.68 15.65 -10.76
C LEU A 488 15.91 14.82 -11.20
N ARG A 489 16.82 15.41 -11.96
CA ARG A 489 18.00 14.72 -12.48
C ARG A 489 19.22 15.02 -11.63
N VAL A 490 19.96 13.98 -11.26
CA VAL A 490 21.34 14.14 -10.80
C VAL A 490 22.20 14.41 -12.03
N HIS A 491 22.79 15.59 -12.12
CA HIS A 491 23.80 15.89 -13.15
C HIS A 491 25.15 15.33 -12.68
N TRP A 492 25.64 14.37 -13.41
CA TRP A 492 26.95 13.74 -13.18
C TRP A 492 28.07 14.60 -13.76
#